data_b525be1ea0262c02dc88240ec10fefb2
#
_entry.id   b525be1ea0262c02dc88240ec10fefb2
#
_cell.length_a   1.000
_cell.length_b   1.000
_cell.length_c   1.000
_cell.angle_alpha   90.00
_cell.angle_beta   90.00
_cell.angle_gamma   90.00
#
_symmetry.space_group_name_H-M   'P 1'
#
loop_
_entity.id
_entity.type
_entity.pdbx_description
1 polymer ?
#
loop_
_entity_poly.entity_id
_entity_poly.type
_entity_poly.pdbx_seq_one_letter_code
_entity_poly.pdbx_strand_id
1 'polypeptide(L)'
;MSNLQKHNVRSHLSIGLLALCFLLFPAHEVIAQEKISPNQTVARTIEPGKTDLFSISLKDGDYLNVTIAYKGKINFFLLNPDGTIARGARGTAGEGKPSFPFAAEGGGSYSFKIENPGDQTASYELAIGGVISLDERLKPEPWTDPYPTKRIQALRDQINSGRTDTESFWKQVKEEGTPLSEPFGSDGKYQLVTFLWRGKHDTRNVFVRGSYLGVGPPANYSMHRIANSDVWYLTVKLPSGARFVYQLSPNDPLTFEGPRAAQRAATRQADPFNKHPLSACPPNTSKFNCDSVAQLPGAERRPWGVIIPGMPEGRVEKQTIKSNIQKIDRPFSVYTPANYKADGPPNALLILFDGEDLSDDQYQVSTLDNLIATYKIPPTVAVFVENVPRRRLVDLVASNEFADFMAKELVPWIRSHYNVTKDPKQTVLSGYSAGGLAGPFVALRHPEVFGNVISLSGAFWWSFEHNGGICGSRCPESNGRGGDGNRDTTTEGNFLVKEFLARPKLPIRFYLAAGTFEYDRNGGGGEILEGTRHLRDVLLAKGYQVHYQQFVGGHDGLSWRRLFADGLVNLLGQKIAGGQRKQNRERSAAQRPGPH
;
A
#
# COMPACT_ATOMS: atom_id res chain seq x y z
N MET A 1 -33.53 -59.99 -17.10
CA MET A 1 -32.80 -61.28 -17.04
C MET A 1 -31.93 -61.17 -15.81
N SER A 2 -32.43 -61.66 -14.72
CA SER A 2 -32.14 -62.88 -13.96
C SER A 2 -30.78 -62.79 -13.27
N ASN A 3 -30.59 -63.03 -12.00
CA ASN A 3 -31.31 -63.74 -10.98
C ASN A 3 -30.78 -63.43 -9.59
N LEU A 4 -31.71 -63.37 -8.68
CA LEU A 4 -31.63 -63.65 -7.26
C LEU A 4 -30.78 -64.86 -6.90
N GLN A 5 -30.09 -64.86 -5.76
CA GLN A 5 -30.23 -65.97 -4.80
C GLN A 5 -29.96 -65.53 -3.35
N LYS A 6 -30.95 -65.81 -2.51
CA LYS A 6 -30.87 -65.77 -1.05
C LYS A 6 -30.22 -67.07 -0.56
N HIS A 7 -29.44 -66.97 0.53
CA HIS A 7 -29.36 -68.09 1.48
C HIS A 7 -29.29 -67.59 2.93
N ASN A 8 -30.33 -67.99 3.67
CA ASN A 8 -30.38 -68.10 5.12
C ASN A 8 -29.54 -69.30 5.57
N VAL A 9 -28.92 -69.23 6.77
CA VAL A 9 -28.99 -70.31 7.79
C VAL A 9 -28.26 -69.92 9.10
N ARG A 10 -29.05 -69.87 10.19
CA ARG A 10 -28.84 -70.34 11.56
C ARG A 10 -27.66 -69.94 12.46
N SER A 11 -28.06 -69.25 13.49
CA SER A 11 -27.75 -69.33 14.92
C SER A 11 -26.76 -70.39 15.44
N HIS A 12 -25.69 -69.92 16.15
CA HIS A 12 -25.20 -70.63 17.34
C HIS A 12 -24.82 -69.58 18.43
N LEU A 13 -25.48 -69.79 19.58
CA LEU A 13 -25.15 -69.09 20.83
C LEU A 13 -23.80 -69.57 21.31
N SER A 14 -22.89 -68.60 21.61
CA SER A 14 -21.75 -68.88 22.45
C SER A 14 -21.63 -67.71 23.44
N ILE A 15 -21.82 -68.05 24.71
CA ILE A 15 -21.67 -67.22 25.87
C ILE A 15 -20.14 -66.99 26.05
N GLY A 16 -19.66 -65.79 25.76
CA GLY A 16 -18.29 -65.37 26.01
C GLY A 16 -18.29 -64.20 26.99
N LEU A 17 -17.61 -64.43 28.10
CA LEU A 17 -17.35 -63.52 29.23
C LEU A 17 -16.89 -62.16 28.75
N LEU A 18 -17.68 -61.09 28.93
CA LEU A 18 -17.27 -59.72 28.69
C LEU A 18 -16.44 -59.25 29.89
N ALA A 19 -15.11 -59.20 29.71
CA ALA A 19 -14.25 -58.48 30.60
C ALA A 19 -14.45 -56.97 30.35
N LEU A 20 -15.04 -56.28 31.31
CA LEU A 20 -15.27 -54.83 31.29
C LEU A 20 -13.92 -54.12 31.53
N CYS A 21 -13.18 -53.81 30.46
CA CYS A 21 -12.09 -52.85 30.50
C CYS A 21 -12.68 -51.45 30.65
N PHE A 22 -12.70 -50.91 31.85
CA PHE A 22 -12.86 -49.50 32.12
C PHE A 22 -11.64 -48.78 31.53
N LEU A 23 -11.77 -48.32 30.29
CA LEU A 23 -10.88 -47.26 29.79
C LEU A 23 -11.19 -46.01 30.58
N LEU A 24 -10.32 -45.69 31.52
CA LEU A 24 -10.22 -44.37 32.15
C LEU A 24 -9.89 -43.34 31.04
N PHE A 25 -10.91 -42.81 30.39
CA PHE A 25 -10.75 -41.55 29.68
C PHE A 25 -10.44 -40.49 30.76
N PRO A 26 -9.37 -39.71 30.62
CA PRO A 26 -9.19 -38.56 31.51
C PRO A 26 -10.41 -37.67 31.38
N ALA A 27 -11.10 -37.46 32.51
CA ALA A 27 -12.19 -36.51 32.55
C ALA A 27 -11.66 -35.18 32.05
N HIS A 28 -12.06 -34.77 30.86
CA HIS A 28 -11.87 -33.39 30.45
C HIS A 28 -12.62 -32.54 31.47
N GLU A 29 -11.88 -31.80 32.32
CA GLU A 29 -12.47 -30.79 33.18
C GLU A 29 -13.30 -29.87 32.27
N VAL A 30 -14.63 -29.97 32.36
CA VAL A 30 -15.52 -29.03 31.68
C VAL A 30 -15.31 -27.70 32.38
N ILE A 31 -14.54 -26.83 31.75
CA ILE A 31 -14.33 -25.47 32.25
C ILE A 31 -15.68 -24.77 32.19
N ALA A 32 -16.24 -24.45 33.36
CA ALA A 32 -17.51 -23.75 33.43
C ALA A 32 -17.36 -22.36 32.80
N GLN A 33 -18.10 -22.10 31.73
CA GLN A 33 -18.12 -20.80 31.06
C GLN A 33 -19.04 -19.85 31.84
N GLU A 34 -18.46 -18.79 32.40
CA GLU A 34 -19.19 -17.75 33.10
C GLU A 34 -19.66 -16.65 32.16
N LYS A 35 -20.88 -16.18 32.33
CA LYS A 35 -21.41 -15.06 31.55
C LYS A 35 -20.91 -13.74 32.14
N ILE A 36 -20.35 -12.88 31.28
CA ILE A 36 -19.92 -11.52 31.65
C ILE A 36 -20.76 -10.48 30.88
N SER A 37 -21.04 -9.36 31.52
CA SER A 37 -21.89 -8.30 30.98
C SER A 37 -21.04 -7.09 30.53
N PRO A 38 -21.55 -6.27 29.59
CA PRO A 38 -20.95 -4.96 29.30
C PRO A 38 -20.79 -4.12 30.58
N ASN A 39 -19.71 -3.33 30.64
CA ASN A 39 -19.31 -2.51 31.78
C ASN A 39 -19.02 -3.30 33.07
N GLN A 40 -18.80 -4.59 32.99
CA GLN A 40 -18.43 -5.44 34.11
C GLN A 40 -16.90 -5.57 34.20
N THR A 41 -16.40 -5.59 35.43
CA THR A 41 -15.01 -5.90 35.77
C THR A 41 -14.98 -7.12 36.68
N VAL A 42 -14.10 -8.07 36.37
CA VAL A 42 -13.85 -9.27 37.17
C VAL A 42 -12.38 -9.35 37.51
N ALA A 43 -12.09 -9.47 38.81
CA ALA A 43 -10.72 -9.66 39.31
C ALA A 43 -10.57 -11.06 39.92
N ARG A 44 -9.49 -11.79 39.53
CA ARG A 44 -9.23 -13.17 39.99
C ARG A 44 -7.74 -13.46 40.12
N THR A 45 -7.48 -14.50 40.91
CA THR A 45 -6.22 -15.24 40.88
C THR A 45 -6.42 -16.52 40.10
N ILE A 46 -5.41 -16.97 39.37
CA ILE A 46 -5.47 -18.15 38.53
C ILE A 46 -4.21 -19.02 38.78
N GLU A 47 -4.44 -20.25 39.19
CA GLU A 47 -3.37 -21.21 39.49
C GLU A 47 -2.62 -21.67 38.24
N PRO A 48 -1.37 -22.15 38.36
CA PRO A 48 -0.60 -22.69 37.26
C PRO A 48 -1.37 -23.73 36.43
N GLY A 49 -1.33 -23.58 35.11
CA GLY A 49 -1.99 -24.48 34.16
C GLY A 49 -3.51 -24.38 34.10
N LYS A 50 -4.14 -23.51 34.89
CA LYS A 50 -5.60 -23.31 34.87
C LYS A 50 -6.03 -22.30 33.82
N THR A 51 -7.32 -22.37 33.45
CA THR A 51 -7.98 -21.52 32.46
C THR A 51 -9.31 -21.03 33.01
N ASP A 52 -9.57 -19.73 32.90
CA ASP A 52 -10.88 -19.14 33.11
C ASP A 52 -11.52 -18.83 31.74
N LEU A 53 -12.83 -19.05 31.64
CA LEU A 53 -13.59 -18.83 30.42
C LEU A 53 -14.84 -18.00 30.70
N PHE A 54 -14.92 -16.82 30.07
CA PHE A 54 -16.09 -15.95 30.15
C PHE A 54 -16.77 -15.88 28.79
N SER A 55 -18.09 -15.59 28.77
CA SER A 55 -18.84 -15.40 27.54
C SER A 55 -19.64 -14.10 27.54
N ILE A 56 -19.73 -13.48 26.37
CA ILE A 56 -20.56 -12.32 26.10
C ILE A 56 -21.33 -12.52 24.79
N SER A 57 -22.61 -12.16 24.78
CA SER A 57 -23.40 -12.18 23.55
C SER A 57 -23.29 -10.85 22.83
N LEU A 58 -22.88 -10.87 21.55
CA LEU A 58 -22.77 -9.70 20.71
C LEU A 58 -23.61 -9.89 19.43
N LYS A 59 -24.10 -8.79 18.88
CA LYS A 59 -24.68 -8.74 17.54
C LYS A 59 -23.60 -8.45 16.50
N ASP A 60 -23.91 -8.70 15.25
CA ASP A 60 -23.05 -8.32 14.15
C ASP A 60 -22.74 -6.80 14.18
N GLY A 61 -21.47 -6.46 14.10
CA GLY A 61 -20.98 -5.08 14.14
C GLY A 61 -20.96 -4.41 15.52
N ASP A 62 -21.38 -5.09 16.60
CA ASP A 62 -21.20 -4.56 17.96
C ASP A 62 -19.72 -4.35 18.26
N TYR A 63 -19.42 -3.18 18.83
CA TYR A 63 -18.07 -2.83 19.24
C TYR A 63 -17.94 -2.80 20.75
N LEU A 64 -16.84 -3.31 21.25
CA LEU A 64 -16.43 -3.16 22.65
C LEU A 64 -14.92 -3.03 22.76
N ASN A 65 -14.49 -2.45 23.89
CA ASN A 65 -13.09 -2.46 24.28
C ASN A 65 -12.91 -3.35 25.51
N VAL A 66 -11.93 -4.25 25.45
CA VAL A 66 -11.60 -5.16 26.54
C VAL A 66 -10.22 -4.82 27.06
N THR A 67 -10.10 -4.63 28.36
CA THR A 67 -8.82 -4.39 29.02
C THR A 67 -8.54 -5.52 30.01
N ILE A 68 -7.33 -6.07 29.99
CA ILE A 68 -6.87 -7.04 30.99
C ILE A 68 -5.63 -6.50 31.70
N ALA A 69 -5.78 -6.14 32.98
CA ALA A 69 -4.63 -5.86 33.83
C ALA A 69 -4.19 -7.16 34.49
N TYR A 70 -2.90 -7.48 34.50
CA TYR A 70 -2.42 -8.73 35.07
C TYR A 70 -1.07 -8.59 35.77
N LYS A 71 -0.82 -9.54 36.70
CA LYS A 71 0.45 -9.76 37.36
C LYS A 71 0.77 -11.26 37.32
N GLY A 72 1.94 -11.61 36.83
CA GLY A 72 2.35 -12.98 36.55
C GLY A 72 2.36 -13.30 35.07
N LYS A 73 2.25 -14.57 34.70
CA LYS A 73 2.24 -15.00 33.29
C LYS A 73 0.81 -15.33 32.86
N ILE A 74 0.22 -14.47 32.02
CA ILE A 74 -1.16 -14.60 31.56
C ILE A 74 -1.21 -14.59 30.04
N ASN A 75 -1.90 -15.57 29.43
CA ASN A 75 -2.37 -15.51 28.06
C ASN A 75 -3.84 -15.05 28.05
N PHE A 76 -4.17 -14.17 27.13
CA PHE A 76 -5.54 -13.71 26.91
C PHE A 76 -5.94 -13.95 25.45
N PHE A 77 -7.12 -14.53 25.24
CA PHE A 77 -7.70 -14.74 23.93
C PHE A 77 -9.19 -14.36 23.92
N LEU A 78 -9.58 -13.57 22.94
CA LEU A 78 -10.97 -13.38 22.55
C LEU A 78 -11.27 -14.35 21.41
N LEU A 79 -12.26 -15.20 21.59
CA LEU A 79 -12.65 -16.23 20.63
C LEU A 79 -13.96 -15.83 19.95
N ASN A 80 -14.05 -16.09 18.66
CA ASN A 80 -15.27 -16.03 17.87
C ASN A 80 -16.29 -17.10 18.31
N PRO A 81 -17.56 -17.01 17.91
CA PRO A 81 -18.56 -18.04 18.21
C PRO A 81 -18.21 -19.45 17.70
N ASP A 82 -17.37 -19.55 16.67
CA ASP A 82 -16.86 -20.83 16.13
C ASP A 82 -15.60 -21.33 16.87
N GLY A 83 -15.15 -20.65 17.93
CA GLY A 83 -13.99 -21.00 18.71
C GLY A 83 -12.64 -20.53 18.13
N THR A 84 -12.61 -19.93 16.96
CA THR A 84 -11.39 -19.36 16.39
C THR A 84 -10.95 -18.10 17.14
N ILE A 85 -9.64 -17.80 17.15
CA ILE A 85 -9.12 -16.61 17.83
C ILE A 85 -9.42 -15.36 17.02
N ALA A 86 -10.22 -14.46 17.60
CA ALA A 86 -10.48 -13.13 17.06
C ALA A 86 -9.39 -12.13 17.44
N ARG A 87 -8.96 -12.15 18.70
CA ARG A 87 -7.88 -11.29 19.26
C ARG A 87 -7.16 -12.06 20.37
N GLY A 88 -5.93 -11.67 20.67
CA GLY A 88 -5.23 -12.27 21.81
C GLY A 88 -3.82 -11.74 21.98
N ALA A 89 -3.32 -11.91 23.20
CA ALA A 89 -1.94 -11.69 23.54
C ALA A 89 -1.43 -12.85 24.41
N ARG A 90 -0.21 -13.28 24.14
CA ARG A 90 0.54 -14.17 25.04
C ARG A 90 1.39 -13.28 25.95
N GLY A 91 1.11 -13.33 27.23
CA GLY A 91 1.84 -12.53 28.22
C GLY A 91 3.25 -13.05 28.45
N THR A 92 4.20 -12.14 28.54
CA THR A 92 5.48 -12.40 29.20
C THR A 92 5.29 -12.35 30.72
N ALA A 93 6.15 -13.01 31.49
CA ALA A 93 6.11 -12.88 32.94
C ALA A 93 6.32 -11.41 33.37
N GLY A 94 5.45 -10.89 34.24
CA GLY A 94 5.52 -9.51 34.72
C GLY A 94 4.14 -8.89 34.96
N GLU A 95 4.04 -7.60 34.83
CA GLU A 95 2.80 -6.84 34.97
C GLU A 95 2.47 -6.16 33.64
N GLY A 96 1.17 -6.07 33.29
CA GLY A 96 0.72 -5.40 32.09
C GLY A 96 -0.75 -5.03 32.14
N LYS A 97 -1.14 -4.10 31.25
CA LYS A 97 -2.55 -3.67 31.11
C LYS A 97 -2.92 -3.45 29.63
N PRO A 98 -2.80 -4.47 28.77
CA PRO A 98 -3.19 -4.34 27.38
C PRO A 98 -4.71 -4.10 27.22
N SER A 99 -5.05 -3.38 26.14
CA SER A 99 -6.42 -3.10 25.74
C SER A 99 -6.65 -3.62 24.32
N PHE A 100 -7.83 -4.23 24.09
CA PHE A 100 -8.19 -4.89 22.84
C PHE A 100 -9.51 -4.31 22.33
N PRO A 101 -9.47 -3.31 21.44
CA PRO A 101 -10.65 -2.89 20.71
C PRO A 101 -11.11 -4.01 19.75
N PHE A 102 -12.40 -4.27 19.72
CA PHE A 102 -12.98 -5.36 18.96
C PHE A 102 -14.33 -4.97 18.38
N ALA A 103 -14.58 -5.35 17.12
CA ALA A 103 -15.90 -5.30 16.51
C ALA A 103 -16.32 -6.73 16.15
N ALA A 104 -17.50 -7.14 16.57
CA ALA A 104 -18.03 -8.48 16.33
C ALA A 104 -18.31 -8.69 14.84
N GLU A 105 -17.92 -9.85 14.31
CA GLU A 105 -18.30 -10.33 12.97
C GLU A 105 -19.31 -11.46 13.12
N GLY A 106 -20.52 -11.14 12.75
CA GLY A 106 -21.65 -12.03 13.00
C GLY A 106 -22.13 -11.98 14.46
N GLY A 107 -23.42 -12.22 14.64
CA GLY A 107 -24.00 -12.33 15.98
C GLY A 107 -23.66 -13.68 16.61
N GLY A 108 -23.46 -13.69 17.93
CA GLY A 108 -23.20 -14.94 18.64
C GLY A 108 -22.61 -14.76 20.03
N SER A 109 -22.22 -15.89 20.63
CA SER A 109 -21.54 -15.92 21.91
C SER A 109 -20.04 -15.91 21.71
N TYR A 110 -19.41 -14.79 22.05
CA TYR A 110 -17.95 -14.63 22.05
C TYR A 110 -17.39 -15.03 23.40
N SER A 111 -16.15 -15.55 23.44
CA SER A 111 -15.54 -16.02 24.67
C SER A 111 -14.22 -15.34 24.96
N PHE A 112 -14.00 -14.98 26.24
CA PHE A 112 -12.71 -14.52 26.74
C PHE A 112 -12.05 -15.70 27.47
N LYS A 113 -10.95 -16.17 26.92
CA LYS A 113 -10.15 -17.26 27.49
C LYS A 113 -8.89 -16.68 28.13
N ILE A 114 -8.72 -16.91 29.41
CA ILE A 114 -7.58 -16.45 30.21
C ILE A 114 -6.86 -17.65 30.75
N GLU A 115 -5.58 -17.79 30.44
CA GLU A 115 -4.75 -18.93 30.82
C GLU A 115 -3.55 -18.48 31.63
N ASN A 116 -3.18 -19.24 32.65
CA ASN A 116 -1.91 -19.13 33.30
C ASN A 116 -0.96 -20.24 32.83
N PRO A 117 -0.10 -20.02 31.83
CA PRO A 117 0.88 -21.00 31.36
C PRO A 117 2.16 -21.00 32.19
N GLY A 118 2.21 -20.27 33.32
CA GLY A 118 3.35 -20.19 34.24
C GLY A 118 3.35 -21.32 35.25
N ASP A 119 4.34 -21.27 36.14
CA ASP A 119 4.57 -22.18 37.26
C ASP A 119 4.20 -21.55 38.61
N GLN A 120 3.79 -20.30 38.62
CA GLN A 120 3.34 -19.53 39.77
C GLN A 120 1.90 -19.06 39.58
N THR A 121 1.19 -18.88 40.71
CA THR A 121 -0.15 -18.23 40.69
C THR A 121 -0.04 -16.82 40.11
N ALA A 122 -0.93 -16.49 39.17
CA ALA A 122 -1.06 -15.18 38.57
C ALA A 122 -2.37 -14.51 38.97
N SER A 123 -2.46 -13.20 38.83
CA SER A 123 -3.71 -12.45 39.05
C SER A 123 -4.03 -11.63 37.84
N TYR A 124 -5.33 -11.42 37.60
CA TYR A 124 -5.80 -10.55 36.54
C TYR A 124 -7.06 -9.79 36.93
N GLU A 125 -7.28 -8.67 36.25
CA GLU A 125 -8.51 -7.90 36.25
C GLU A 125 -8.98 -7.76 34.79
N LEU A 126 -10.08 -8.40 34.44
CA LEU A 126 -10.73 -8.32 33.13
C LEU A 126 -11.82 -7.26 33.19
N ALA A 127 -11.67 -6.17 32.46
CA ALA A 127 -12.65 -5.10 32.36
C ALA A 127 -13.27 -5.11 30.95
N ILE A 128 -14.57 -5.28 30.88
CA ILE A 128 -15.36 -5.21 29.64
C ILE A 128 -15.92 -3.81 29.52
N GLY A 129 -15.64 -3.11 28.43
CA GLY A 129 -16.24 -1.81 28.13
C GLY A 129 -17.73 -1.89 27.77
N GLY A 130 -18.36 -0.74 27.57
CA GLY A 130 -19.71 -0.67 27.02
C GLY A 130 -19.75 -1.23 25.60
N VAL A 131 -20.84 -1.94 25.28
CA VAL A 131 -21.09 -2.37 23.90
C VAL A 131 -21.73 -1.21 23.14
N ILE A 132 -21.12 -0.82 22.04
CA ILE A 132 -21.65 0.18 21.10
C ILE A 132 -22.19 -0.59 19.90
N SER A 133 -23.49 -0.54 19.65
CA SER A 133 -24.11 -1.24 18.53
C SER A 133 -23.64 -0.69 17.17
N LEU A 134 -23.74 -1.52 16.12
CA LEU A 134 -23.45 -1.06 14.75
C LEU A 134 -24.31 0.18 14.40
N ASP A 135 -25.59 0.15 14.74
CA ASP A 135 -26.50 1.28 14.47
C ASP A 135 -26.09 2.54 15.21
N GLU A 136 -25.61 2.43 16.46
CA GLU A 136 -25.08 3.56 17.22
C GLU A 136 -23.78 4.10 16.60
N ARG A 137 -22.89 3.23 16.18
CA ARG A 137 -21.64 3.59 15.49
C ARG A 137 -21.88 4.25 14.13
N LEU A 138 -22.98 3.89 13.47
CA LEU A 138 -23.38 4.44 12.18
C LEU A 138 -24.30 5.65 12.29
N LYS A 139 -24.73 6.04 13.51
CA LYS A 139 -25.41 7.31 13.70
C LYS A 139 -24.49 8.43 13.22
N PRO A 140 -24.96 9.27 12.27
CA PRO A 140 -24.17 10.42 11.88
C PRO A 140 -24.01 11.32 13.10
N GLU A 141 -22.78 11.54 13.52
CA GLU A 141 -22.43 12.63 14.41
C GLU A 141 -22.99 13.93 13.82
N PRO A 142 -23.42 14.91 14.66
CA PRO A 142 -23.76 16.22 14.17
C PRO A 142 -22.56 16.78 13.40
N TRP A 143 -22.61 16.66 12.07
CA TRP A 143 -21.51 17.04 11.21
C TRP A 143 -21.78 18.40 10.58
N THR A 144 -20.86 19.30 10.77
CA THR A 144 -20.85 20.59 10.09
C THR A 144 -19.87 20.50 8.93
N ASP A 145 -20.34 20.81 7.73
CA ASP A 145 -19.51 20.81 6.53
C ASP A 145 -18.39 21.85 6.68
N PRO A 146 -17.12 21.43 6.81
CA PRO A 146 -16.01 22.38 6.96
C PRO A 146 -15.71 23.15 5.66
N TYR A 147 -16.19 22.64 4.53
CA TYR A 147 -15.94 23.18 3.20
C TYR A 147 -17.20 23.21 2.34
N PRO A 148 -18.21 24.03 2.70
CA PRO A 148 -19.46 24.09 1.96
C PRO A 148 -19.22 24.66 0.54
N THR A 149 -19.55 23.88 -0.48
CA THR A 149 -19.49 24.32 -1.88
C THR A 149 -20.82 24.91 -2.32
N LYS A 150 -20.80 25.84 -3.27
CA LYS A 150 -22.01 26.49 -3.78
C LYS A 150 -23.02 25.46 -4.32
N ARG A 151 -22.52 24.43 -5.00
CA ARG A 151 -23.36 23.38 -5.57
C ARG A 151 -24.05 22.53 -4.52
N ILE A 152 -23.33 22.10 -3.48
CA ILE A 152 -23.92 21.30 -2.40
C ILE A 152 -24.91 22.16 -1.57
N GLN A 153 -24.61 23.43 -1.34
CA GLN A 153 -25.55 24.33 -0.67
C GLN A 153 -26.84 24.51 -1.47
N ALA A 154 -26.74 24.79 -2.77
CA ALA A 154 -27.92 24.94 -3.64
C ALA A 154 -28.80 23.68 -3.64
N LEU A 155 -28.17 22.49 -3.64
CA LEU A 155 -28.90 21.22 -3.55
C LEU A 155 -29.58 21.04 -2.19
N ARG A 156 -28.92 21.38 -1.10
CA ARG A 156 -29.51 21.35 0.25
C ARG A 156 -30.72 22.29 0.36
N ASP A 157 -30.59 23.51 -0.16
CA ASP A 157 -31.68 24.51 -0.15
C ASP A 157 -32.88 24.02 -0.97
N GLN A 158 -32.62 23.41 -2.12
CA GLN A 158 -33.65 22.77 -2.94
C GLN A 158 -34.40 21.69 -2.12
N ILE A 159 -33.68 20.76 -1.49
CA ILE A 159 -34.26 19.65 -0.73
C ILE A 159 -35.02 20.18 0.49
N ASN A 160 -34.47 21.15 1.22
CA ASN A 160 -35.10 21.78 2.37
C ASN A 160 -36.40 22.54 1.99
N SER A 161 -36.51 23.02 0.76
CA SER A 161 -37.76 23.60 0.21
C SER A 161 -38.82 22.56 -0.19
N GLY A 162 -38.58 21.27 0.08
CA GLY A 162 -39.49 20.16 -0.25
C GLY A 162 -39.31 19.57 -1.64
N ARG A 163 -38.37 20.06 -2.44
CA ARG A 163 -38.05 19.52 -3.78
C ARG A 163 -36.97 18.44 -3.68
N THR A 164 -37.36 17.21 -3.38
CA THR A 164 -36.44 16.09 -3.09
C THR A 164 -35.93 15.36 -4.32
N ASP A 165 -36.41 15.72 -5.53
CA ASP A 165 -35.91 15.13 -6.77
C ASP A 165 -34.46 15.57 -7.07
N THR A 166 -33.58 14.60 -7.24
CA THR A 166 -32.14 14.79 -7.50
C THR A 166 -31.70 14.44 -8.91
N GLU A 167 -32.63 14.08 -9.82
CA GLU A 167 -32.27 13.63 -11.19
C GLU A 167 -31.56 14.69 -11.99
N SER A 168 -31.99 15.95 -11.89
CA SER A 168 -31.34 17.06 -12.59
C SER A 168 -29.89 17.28 -12.10
N PHE A 169 -29.66 17.12 -10.79
CA PHE A 169 -28.32 17.19 -10.18
C PHE A 169 -27.43 16.05 -10.73
N TRP A 170 -27.92 14.81 -10.72
CA TRP A 170 -27.14 13.66 -11.22
C TRP A 170 -26.89 13.71 -12.73
N LYS A 171 -27.80 14.27 -13.51
CA LYS A 171 -27.59 14.51 -14.93
C LYS A 171 -26.40 15.46 -15.15
N GLN A 172 -26.34 16.58 -14.43
CA GLN A 172 -25.22 17.51 -14.50
C GLN A 172 -23.90 16.86 -14.05
N VAL A 173 -23.91 16.10 -12.93
CA VAL A 173 -22.73 15.37 -12.45
C VAL A 173 -22.22 14.39 -13.50
N LYS A 174 -23.13 13.67 -14.19
CA LYS A 174 -22.76 12.75 -15.27
C LYS A 174 -22.15 13.48 -16.47
N GLU A 175 -22.65 14.66 -16.78
CA GLU A 175 -22.14 15.50 -17.88
C GLU A 175 -20.77 16.11 -17.54
N GLU A 176 -20.55 16.55 -16.33
CA GLU A 176 -19.28 17.16 -15.90
C GLU A 176 -18.22 16.12 -15.50
N GLY A 177 -18.64 15.05 -14.86
CA GLY A 177 -17.77 14.04 -14.24
C GLY A 177 -17.40 14.40 -12.80
N THR A 178 -16.76 13.44 -12.12
CA THR A 178 -16.33 13.55 -10.73
C THR A 178 -14.82 13.37 -10.60
N PRO A 179 -14.19 13.86 -9.50
CA PRO A 179 -14.77 14.72 -8.47
C PRO A 179 -15.05 16.13 -9.01
N LEU A 180 -16.05 16.80 -8.44
CA LEU A 180 -16.27 18.21 -8.75
C LEU A 180 -15.20 19.07 -8.09
N SER A 181 -14.86 20.22 -8.70
CA SER A 181 -13.91 21.15 -8.08
C SER A 181 -14.38 22.59 -8.20
N GLU A 182 -14.21 23.35 -7.13
CA GLU A 182 -14.47 24.78 -7.06
C GLU A 182 -13.24 25.50 -6.50
N PRO A 183 -12.86 26.70 -7.01
CA PRO A 183 -11.75 27.46 -6.44
C PRO A 183 -12.02 27.81 -4.97
N PHE A 184 -10.98 27.68 -4.13
CA PHE A 184 -11.00 28.13 -2.74
C PHE A 184 -10.05 29.32 -2.55
N GLY A 185 -10.62 30.44 -2.13
CA GLY A 185 -9.87 31.71 -2.06
C GLY A 185 -9.66 32.35 -3.42
N SER A 186 -9.05 33.55 -3.41
CA SER A 186 -8.80 34.36 -4.62
C SER A 186 -7.45 34.11 -5.27
N ASP A 187 -6.53 33.42 -4.57
CA ASP A 187 -5.13 33.24 -5.02
C ASP A 187 -4.93 32.00 -5.94
N GLY A 188 -5.98 31.22 -6.19
CA GLY A 188 -5.97 30.05 -7.05
C GLY A 188 -5.12 28.86 -6.54
N LYS A 189 -4.57 28.95 -5.30
CA LYS A 189 -3.67 27.91 -4.76
C LYS A 189 -4.40 26.65 -4.34
N TYR A 190 -5.69 26.72 -4.03
CA TYR A 190 -6.47 25.61 -3.52
C TYR A 190 -7.79 25.43 -4.26
N GLN A 191 -8.29 24.21 -4.24
CA GLN A 191 -9.60 23.80 -4.74
C GLN A 191 -10.39 23.14 -3.62
N LEU A 192 -11.70 23.36 -3.59
CA LEU A 192 -12.64 22.50 -2.88
C LEU A 192 -13.01 21.35 -3.82
N VAL A 193 -12.69 20.13 -3.41
CA VAL A 193 -12.88 18.93 -4.23
C VAL A 193 -13.96 18.09 -3.60
N THR A 194 -15.07 17.91 -4.33
CA THR A 194 -16.25 17.18 -3.84
C THR A 194 -16.34 15.82 -4.51
N PHE A 195 -16.18 14.76 -3.73
CA PHE A 195 -16.48 13.39 -4.12
C PHE A 195 -17.96 13.14 -3.91
N LEU A 196 -18.56 12.37 -4.83
CA LEU A 196 -20.00 12.11 -4.85
C LEU A 196 -20.29 10.62 -5.00
N TRP A 197 -21.35 10.19 -4.35
CA TRP A 197 -21.90 8.85 -4.53
C TRP A 197 -23.43 8.92 -4.58
N ARG A 198 -24.04 8.29 -5.58
CA ARG A 198 -25.48 8.11 -5.62
C ARG A 198 -25.86 6.89 -4.80
N GLY A 199 -26.42 7.14 -3.63
CA GLY A 199 -26.83 6.09 -2.69
C GLY A 199 -28.08 5.34 -3.18
N LYS A 200 -28.15 4.08 -2.79
CA LYS A 200 -29.35 3.24 -2.90
C LYS A 200 -30.00 3.12 -1.53
N HIS A 201 -31.16 2.45 -1.47
CA HIS A 201 -31.90 2.21 -0.21
C HIS A 201 -31.08 1.43 0.83
N ASP A 202 -30.11 0.61 0.38
CA ASP A 202 -29.23 -0.21 1.20
C ASP A 202 -27.88 0.45 1.51
N THR A 203 -27.64 1.69 1.02
CA THR A 203 -26.39 2.41 1.30
C THR A 203 -26.37 2.93 2.72
N ARG A 204 -25.47 2.43 3.55
CA ARG A 204 -25.31 2.79 4.96
C ARG A 204 -24.17 3.76 5.20
N ASN A 205 -23.09 3.62 4.47
CA ASN A 205 -21.94 4.52 4.48
C ASN A 205 -21.25 4.50 3.12
N VAL A 206 -20.43 5.50 2.86
CA VAL A 206 -19.52 5.52 1.71
C VAL A 206 -18.19 6.09 2.17
N PHE A 207 -17.12 5.38 1.90
CA PHE A 207 -15.78 5.79 2.26
C PHE A 207 -14.99 6.20 1.02
N VAL A 208 -14.25 7.31 1.09
CA VAL A 208 -13.36 7.76 0.02
C VAL A 208 -11.95 7.32 0.35
N ARG A 209 -11.31 6.59 -0.54
CA ARG A 209 -9.90 6.25 -0.44
C ARG A 209 -9.12 6.93 -1.56
N GLY A 210 -7.99 7.52 -1.24
CA GLY A 210 -7.11 8.15 -2.25
C GLY A 210 -5.71 8.39 -1.70
N SER A 211 -4.76 8.52 -2.59
CA SER A 211 -3.36 8.75 -2.23
C SER A 211 -3.09 10.16 -1.65
N TYR A 212 -4.08 11.06 -1.74
CA TYR A 212 -4.05 12.39 -1.11
C TYR A 212 -4.51 12.38 0.35
N LEU A 213 -5.16 11.28 0.76
CA LEU A 213 -5.64 11.12 2.13
C LEU A 213 -4.47 10.66 2.97
N GLY A 214 -3.94 11.53 3.80
CA GLY A 214 -3.09 11.13 4.90
C GLY A 214 -3.79 10.08 5.77
N VAL A 215 -3.08 9.50 6.70
CA VAL A 215 -3.69 8.57 7.64
C VAL A 215 -4.30 9.38 8.77
N GLY A 216 -5.57 9.65 8.66
CA GLY A 216 -6.38 10.24 9.70
C GLY A 216 -7.47 9.29 10.17
N PRO A 217 -8.24 9.66 11.19
CA PRO A 217 -9.37 8.86 11.63
C PRO A 217 -10.36 8.67 10.47
N PRO A 218 -11.05 7.53 10.40
CA PRO A 218 -12.02 7.20 9.35
C PRO A 218 -13.07 8.27 9.10
N ALA A 219 -13.44 9.02 10.14
CA ALA A 219 -14.39 10.13 10.04
C ALA A 219 -14.00 11.17 8.97
N ASN A 220 -12.70 11.42 8.75
CA ASN A 220 -12.22 12.40 7.78
C ASN A 220 -12.42 11.96 6.31
N TYR A 221 -12.76 10.69 6.08
CA TYR A 221 -12.83 10.09 4.75
C TYR A 221 -14.21 9.51 4.44
N SER A 222 -15.12 9.59 5.39
CA SER A 222 -16.51 9.17 5.22
C SER A 222 -17.31 10.25 4.52
N MET A 223 -18.12 9.86 3.54
CA MET A 223 -19.11 10.75 2.95
C MET A 223 -20.29 10.95 3.89
N HIS A 224 -20.91 12.10 3.80
CA HIS A 224 -22.12 12.47 4.53
C HIS A 224 -23.30 12.50 3.57
N ARG A 225 -24.44 11.96 4.01
CA ARG A 225 -25.67 11.98 3.24
C ARG A 225 -26.39 13.32 3.40
N ILE A 226 -26.82 13.90 2.31
CA ILE A 226 -27.80 15.00 2.37
C ILE A 226 -29.15 14.38 2.78
N ALA A 227 -29.70 14.84 3.90
CA ALA A 227 -30.97 14.32 4.43
C ALA A 227 -32.07 14.31 3.35
N ASN A 228 -32.90 13.29 3.35
CA ASN A 228 -34.01 13.11 2.39
C ASN A 228 -33.59 13.06 0.90
N SER A 229 -32.35 12.64 0.62
CA SER A 229 -31.85 12.48 -0.75
C SER A 229 -31.06 11.18 -0.92
N ASP A 230 -30.70 10.86 -2.17
CA ASP A 230 -29.78 9.80 -2.53
C ASP A 230 -28.32 10.28 -2.67
N VAL A 231 -28.02 11.53 -2.28
CA VAL A 231 -26.72 12.17 -2.47
C VAL A 231 -25.83 12.00 -1.24
N TRP A 232 -24.72 11.31 -1.42
CA TRP A 232 -23.62 11.23 -0.48
C TRP A 232 -22.44 12.03 -1.01
N TYR A 233 -21.77 12.80 -0.16
CA TYR A 233 -20.65 13.62 -0.57
C TYR A 233 -19.60 13.78 0.52
N LEU A 234 -18.38 14.07 0.10
CA LEU A 234 -17.28 14.54 0.92
C LEU A 234 -16.57 15.65 0.17
N THR A 235 -16.45 16.82 0.79
CA THR A 235 -15.65 17.92 0.25
C THR A 235 -14.35 18.06 1.05
N VAL A 236 -13.23 18.16 0.35
CA VAL A 236 -11.90 18.38 0.92
C VAL A 236 -11.22 19.56 0.24
N LYS A 237 -10.36 20.27 0.99
CA LYS A 237 -9.52 21.33 0.45
C LYS A 237 -8.19 20.76 0.00
N LEU A 238 -7.88 20.86 -1.29
CA LEU A 238 -6.64 20.35 -1.88
C LEU A 238 -5.90 21.45 -2.65
N PRO A 239 -4.56 21.36 -2.76
CA PRO A 239 -3.81 22.26 -3.62
C PRO A 239 -4.22 22.16 -5.08
N SER A 240 -4.29 23.28 -5.78
CA SER A 240 -4.41 23.31 -7.25
C SER A 240 -3.23 22.56 -7.88
N GLY A 241 -3.46 21.95 -9.05
CA GLY A 241 -2.44 21.14 -9.71
C GLY A 241 -2.32 19.70 -9.19
N ALA A 242 -3.11 19.32 -8.19
CA ALA A 242 -3.12 17.95 -7.69
C ALA A 242 -3.67 16.97 -8.75
N ARG A 243 -3.01 15.82 -8.84
CA ARG A 243 -3.46 14.67 -9.63
C ARG A 243 -3.16 13.41 -8.85
N PHE A 244 -4.18 12.60 -8.59
CA PHE A 244 -4.06 11.44 -7.72
C PHE A 244 -5.11 10.38 -8.04
N VAL A 245 -4.84 9.16 -7.59
CA VAL A 245 -5.74 8.02 -7.71
C VAL A 245 -6.68 7.97 -6.50
N TYR A 246 -7.96 7.61 -6.72
CA TYR A 246 -8.93 7.37 -5.68
C TYR A 246 -9.94 6.27 -6.04
N GLN A 247 -10.57 5.74 -5.01
CA GLN A 247 -11.68 4.77 -5.08
C GLN A 247 -12.77 5.17 -4.11
N LEU A 248 -13.98 4.70 -4.38
CA LEU A 248 -15.12 4.80 -3.48
C LEU A 248 -15.44 3.42 -2.89
N SER A 249 -15.84 3.38 -1.63
CA SER A 249 -16.18 2.15 -0.93
C SER A 249 -17.56 2.30 -0.27
N PRO A 250 -18.67 2.04 -1.02
CA PRO A 250 -20.00 2.01 -0.44
C PRO A 250 -20.16 0.78 0.45
N ASN A 251 -20.85 0.95 1.58
CA ASN A 251 -21.02 -0.08 2.60
C ASN A 251 -19.67 -0.66 3.08
N ASP A 252 -18.69 0.23 3.26
CA ASP A 252 -17.37 -0.15 3.78
C ASP A 252 -17.52 -0.82 5.15
N PRO A 253 -16.87 -1.95 5.41
CA PRO A 253 -16.96 -2.67 6.69
C PRO A 253 -16.35 -1.90 7.87
N LEU A 254 -15.70 -0.74 7.64
CA LEU A 254 -15.09 0.13 8.65
C LEU A 254 -14.05 -0.56 9.54
N THR A 255 -13.45 -1.64 9.06
CA THR A 255 -12.38 -2.35 9.76
C THR A 255 -11.03 -1.92 9.20
N PHE A 256 -10.18 -1.30 10.03
CA PHE A 256 -8.95 -0.65 9.58
C PHE A 256 -7.69 -1.45 9.90
N GLU A 257 -7.81 -2.52 10.70
CA GLU A 257 -6.68 -3.33 11.18
C GLU A 257 -6.95 -4.83 11.04
N GLY A 258 -5.86 -5.61 11.00
CA GLY A 258 -5.86 -7.06 10.99
C GLY A 258 -6.28 -7.70 9.65
N PRO A 259 -6.55 -9.02 9.62
CA PRO A 259 -6.91 -9.77 8.39
C PRO A 259 -8.14 -9.22 7.68
N ARG A 260 -9.00 -8.53 8.38
CA ARG A 260 -10.24 -7.91 7.88
C ARG A 260 -10.01 -6.63 7.09
N ALA A 261 -8.85 -6.01 7.19
CA ALA A 261 -8.49 -4.93 6.28
C ALA A 261 -8.57 -5.38 4.80
N ALA A 262 -8.37 -6.67 4.53
CA ALA A 262 -8.60 -7.27 3.22
C ALA A 262 -10.07 -7.24 2.77
N GLN A 263 -11.03 -7.30 3.70
CA GLN A 263 -12.47 -7.24 3.37
C GLN A 263 -12.87 -5.88 2.81
N ARG A 264 -12.18 -4.81 3.18
CA ARG A 264 -12.40 -3.49 2.60
C ARG A 264 -12.09 -3.45 1.10
N ALA A 265 -11.20 -4.33 0.63
CA ALA A 265 -10.92 -4.44 -0.80
C ALA A 265 -12.15 -4.90 -1.60
N ALA A 266 -13.03 -5.69 -0.99
CA ALA A 266 -14.23 -6.21 -1.65
C ALA A 266 -15.29 -5.14 -1.97
N THR A 267 -15.27 -4.00 -1.27
CA THR A 267 -16.25 -2.91 -1.47
C THR A 267 -15.68 -1.72 -2.25
N ARG A 268 -14.37 -1.68 -2.44
CA ARG A 268 -13.68 -0.61 -3.19
C ARG A 268 -13.97 -0.73 -4.67
N GLN A 269 -14.27 0.39 -5.31
CA GLN A 269 -14.57 0.43 -6.72
C GLN A 269 -14.23 1.79 -7.32
N ALA A 270 -14.12 1.83 -8.65
CA ALA A 270 -14.05 3.08 -9.38
C ALA A 270 -15.30 3.93 -9.15
N ASP A 271 -15.12 5.25 -9.15
CA ASP A 271 -16.22 6.21 -9.15
C ASP A 271 -16.98 6.12 -10.47
N PRO A 272 -18.30 5.80 -10.45
CA PRO A 272 -19.07 5.59 -11.66
C PRO A 272 -19.27 6.84 -12.52
N PHE A 273 -19.03 8.02 -11.98
CA PHE A 273 -19.14 9.29 -12.70
C PHE A 273 -17.78 9.87 -13.09
N ASN A 274 -16.68 9.22 -12.74
CA ASN A 274 -15.35 9.69 -13.12
C ASN A 274 -15.08 9.51 -14.60
N LYS A 275 -14.57 10.56 -15.26
CA LYS A 275 -14.24 10.56 -16.70
C LYS A 275 -12.77 10.25 -17.00
N HIS A 276 -11.96 10.07 -15.97
CA HIS A 276 -10.53 9.85 -16.09
C HIS A 276 -10.15 8.54 -15.36
N PRO A 277 -10.58 7.37 -15.86
CA PRO A 277 -10.12 6.12 -15.28
C PRO A 277 -8.60 6.01 -15.44
N LEU A 278 -7.95 5.38 -14.47
CA LEU A 278 -6.57 4.96 -14.67
C LEU A 278 -6.51 4.00 -15.86
N SER A 279 -5.50 4.12 -16.71
CA SER A 279 -5.35 3.35 -17.96
C SER A 279 -5.49 1.83 -17.82
N ALA A 280 -5.39 1.32 -16.61
CA ALA A 280 -5.56 -0.08 -16.25
C ALA A 280 -7.03 -0.54 -16.09
N CYS A 281 -8.01 0.23 -16.59
CA CYS A 281 -9.42 -0.21 -16.64
C CYS A 281 -9.83 -0.56 -18.07
N PRO A 282 -9.44 -1.72 -18.62
CA PRO A 282 -9.88 -2.15 -19.93
C PRO A 282 -11.41 -2.33 -19.96
N PRO A 283 -12.03 -2.18 -21.12
CA PRO A 283 -13.40 -2.62 -21.30
C PRO A 283 -13.59 -4.05 -20.80
N ASN A 284 -14.63 -4.32 -20.05
CA ASN A 284 -14.93 -5.59 -19.37
C ASN A 284 -14.12 -5.91 -18.10
N THR A 285 -13.29 -5.01 -17.62
CA THR A 285 -12.66 -5.18 -16.30
C THR A 285 -13.68 -4.91 -15.19
N SER A 286 -13.63 -5.70 -14.12
CA SER A 286 -14.48 -5.49 -12.95
C SER A 286 -14.23 -4.10 -12.36
N LYS A 287 -15.31 -3.35 -12.04
CA LYS A 287 -15.24 -2.05 -11.37
C LYS A 287 -14.41 -2.06 -10.07
N PHE A 288 -14.28 -3.22 -9.42
CA PHE A 288 -13.50 -3.41 -8.20
C PHE A 288 -11.99 -3.44 -8.45
N ASN A 289 -11.57 -3.66 -9.68
CA ASN A 289 -10.16 -3.67 -10.07
C ASN A 289 -9.72 -2.35 -10.73
N CYS A 290 -10.59 -1.34 -10.71
CA CYS A 290 -10.34 -0.08 -11.38
C CYS A 290 -10.22 1.07 -10.39
N ASP A 291 -9.33 2.00 -10.74
CA ASP A 291 -9.11 3.25 -10.03
C ASP A 291 -9.64 4.43 -10.84
N SER A 292 -10.11 5.45 -10.13
CA SER A 292 -10.46 6.74 -10.69
C SER A 292 -9.33 7.74 -10.51
N VAL A 293 -9.18 8.66 -11.44
CA VAL A 293 -8.19 9.74 -11.36
C VAL A 293 -8.89 11.06 -11.08
N ALA A 294 -8.52 11.73 -10.01
CA ALA A 294 -8.81 13.14 -9.80
C ALA A 294 -7.72 13.98 -10.47
N GLN A 295 -8.12 14.88 -11.35
CA GLN A 295 -7.23 15.82 -12.01
C GLN A 295 -7.73 17.23 -11.80
N LEU A 296 -7.07 17.99 -10.95
CA LEU A 296 -7.46 19.35 -10.59
C LEU A 296 -6.93 20.40 -11.58
N PRO A 297 -7.54 21.59 -11.64
CA PRO A 297 -7.02 22.70 -12.43
C PRO A 297 -5.55 22.96 -12.14
N GLY A 298 -4.75 23.18 -13.18
CA GLY A 298 -3.30 23.37 -13.08
C GLY A 298 -2.48 22.06 -12.99
N ALA A 299 -3.11 20.89 -13.01
CA ALA A 299 -2.38 19.63 -13.05
C ALA A 299 -1.52 19.54 -14.32
N GLU A 300 -0.26 19.21 -14.14
CA GLU A 300 0.69 19.20 -15.24
C GLU A 300 0.41 18.09 -16.25
N ARG A 301 0.58 18.41 -17.54
CA ARG A 301 0.49 17.43 -18.62
C ARG A 301 1.65 16.44 -18.53
N ARG A 302 1.42 15.18 -18.94
CA ARG A 302 2.38 14.07 -18.85
C ARG A 302 2.54 13.40 -20.20
N PRO A 303 3.32 14.01 -21.12
CA PRO A 303 3.37 13.56 -22.51
C PRO A 303 4.17 12.27 -22.74
N TRP A 304 5.00 11.86 -21.75
CA TRP A 304 6.02 10.82 -21.99
C TRP A 304 5.53 9.40 -21.73
N GLY A 305 4.69 9.17 -20.72
CA GLY A 305 4.25 7.84 -20.31
C GLY A 305 2.98 7.35 -21.02
N VAL A 306 2.78 7.73 -22.27
CA VAL A 306 1.65 7.32 -23.12
C VAL A 306 2.16 6.80 -24.46
N ILE A 307 1.46 5.85 -25.04
CA ILE A 307 1.76 5.37 -26.40
C ILE A 307 1.40 6.49 -27.37
N ILE A 308 2.36 6.94 -28.13
CA ILE A 308 2.17 7.95 -29.19
C ILE A 308 2.21 7.22 -30.55
N PRO A 309 1.11 7.17 -31.30
CA PRO A 309 1.05 6.50 -32.59
C PRO A 309 2.17 6.97 -33.54
N GLY A 310 2.87 6.02 -34.17
CA GLY A 310 3.96 6.32 -35.11
C GLY A 310 5.32 6.62 -34.47
N MET A 311 5.44 6.58 -33.13
CA MET A 311 6.76 6.60 -32.49
C MET A 311 7.47 5.25 -32.69
N PRO A 312 8.79 5.25 -32.90
CA PRO A 312 9.57 4.02 -32.93
C PRO A 312 9.47 3.27 -31.59
N GLU A 313 9.07 2.01 -31.63
CA GLU A 313 8.87 1.16 -30.46
C GLU A 313 10.08 0.26 -30.24
N GLY A 314 10.55 0.18 -29.00
CA GLY A 314 11.56 -0.76 -28.56
C GLY A 314 11.00 -2.16 -28.35
N ARG A 315 11.86 -3.10 -28.02
CA ARG A 315 11.48 -4.50 -27.79
C ARG A 315 11.77 -4.89 -26.35
N VAL A 316 10.85 -5.62 -25.73
CA VAL A 316 11.00 -6.19 -24.39
C VAL A 316 11.12 -7.71 -24.48
N GLU A 317 12.13 -8.26 -23.84
CA GLU A 317 12.38 -9.71 -23.76
C GLU A 317 12.47 -10.15 -22.30
N LYS A 318 11.77 -11.23 -21.95
CA LYS A 318 11.87 -11.85 -20.61
C LYS A 318 13.11 -12.72 -20.54
N GLN A 319 13.81 -12.63 -19.41
CA GLN A 319 15.03 -13.36 -19.11
C GLN A 319 14.98 -13.92 -17.69
N THR A 320 15.86 -14.86 -17.40
CA THR A 320 16.06 -15.38 -16.05
C THR A 320 17.56 -15.64 -15.84
N ILE A 321 18.08 -15.22 -14.70
CA ILE A 321 19.45 -15.53 -14.29
C ILE A 321 19.43 -16.37 -13.02
N LYS A 322 20.21 -17.46 -13.01
CA LYS A 322 20.43 -18.23 -11.79
C LYS A 322 21.47 -17.51 -10.93
N SER A 323 21.04 -16.91 -9.83
CA SER A 323 21.95 -16.23 -8.92
C SER A 323 22.68 -17.23 -8.03
N ASN A 324 24.00 -17.16 -8.05
CA ASN A 324 24.85 -17.89 -7.11
C ASN A 324 24.93 -17.19 -5.74
N ILE A 325 24.77 -15.86 -5.73
CA ILE A 325 24.75 -15.05 -4.50
C ILE A 325 23.45 -15.30 -3.73
N GLN A 326 22.30 -15.12 -4.40
CA GLN A 326 20.98 -15.25 -3.76
C GLN A 326 20.44 -16.69 -3.72
N LYS A 327 21.09 -17.64 -4.41
CA LYS A 327 20.68 -19.05 -4.52
C LYS A 327 19.25 -19.26 -5.04
N ILE A 328 18.81 -18.38 -5.94
CA ILE A 328 17.49 -18.40 -6.57
C ILE A 328 17.59 -18.11 -8.07
N ASP A 329 16.54 -18.45 -8.79
CA ASP A 329 16.32 -17.98 -10.15
C ASP A 329 15.65 -16.60 -10.09
N ARG A 330 16.29 -15.61 -10.71
CA ARG A 330 15.83 -14.22 -10.72
C ARG A 330 15.26 -13.85 -12.08
N PRO A 331 13.94 -13.66 -12.22
CA PRO A 331 13.33 -13.17 -13.44
C PRO A 331 13.59 -11.67 -13.61
N PHE A 332 13.73 -11.27 -14.86
CA PHE A 332 13.81 -9.86 -15.26
C PHE A 332 13.44 -9.72 -16.73
N SER A 333 13.12 -8.51 -17.15
CA SER A 333 12.87 -8.20 -18.55
C SER A 333 13.89 -7.20 -19.06
N VAL A 334 14.28 -7.30 -20.33
CA VAL A 334 15.23 -6.39 -20.97
C VAL A 334 14.54 -5.66 -22.12
N TYR A 335 14.51 -4.33 -22.03
CA TYR A 335 14.11 -3.45 -23.12
C TYR A 335 15.32 -3.03 -23.94
N THR A 336 15.23 -3.16 -25.26
CA THR A 336 16.17 -2.58 -26.23
C THR A 336 15.46 -1.53 -27.08
N PRO A 337 16.08 -0.35 -27.33
CA PRO A 337 15.44 0.69 -28.14
C PRO A 337 15.26 0.27 -29.60
N ALA A 338 14.33 0.88 -30.32
CA ALA A 338 13.99 0.56 -31.72
C ALA A 338 15.20 0.46 -32.66
N ASN A 339 16.22 1.27 -32.45
CA ASN A 339 17.45 1.29 -33.29
C ASN A 339 18.65 0.68 -32.57
N TYR A 340 18.42 -0.29 -31.70
CA TYR A 340 19.50 -1.01 -31.02
C TYR A 340 20.43 -1.71 -32.01
N LYS A 341 21.76 -1.55 -31.79
CA LYS A 341 22.82 -2.23 -32.55
C LYS A 341 23.81 -2.87 -31.59
N ALA A 342 24.05 -4.18 -31.77
CA ALA A 342 24.99 -4.92 -30.94
C ALA A 342 26.44 -4.46 -31.14
N ASP A 343 26.78 -3.98 -32.35
CA ASP A 343 28.09 -3.52 -32.78
C ASP A 343 28.22 -1.99 -32.86
N GLY A 344 27.21 -1.26 -32.40
CA GLY A 344 27.16 0.20 -32.38
C GLY A 344 27.84 0.83 -31.15
N PRO A 345 27.72 2.16 -31.00
CA PRO A 345 28.09 2.81 -29.74
C PRO A 345 27.35 2.22 -28.56
N PRO A 346 27.98 2.09 -27.37
CA PRO A 346 27.34 1.53 -26.19
C PRO A 346 26.12 2.36 -25.76
N ASN A 347 25.01 1.68 -25.46
CA ASN A 347 23.80 2.31 -24.93
C ASN A 347 23.97 2.64 -23.45
N ALA A 348 23.29 3.67 -22.96
CA ALA A 348 23.14 3.88 -21.52
C ALA A 348 22.42 2.68 -20.89
N LEU A 349 22.64 2.44 -19.60
CA LEU A 349 22.03 1.34 -18.88
C LEU A 349 21.09 1.89 -17.79
N LEU A 350 19.83 1.52 -17.86
CA LEU A 350 18.86 1.76 -16.80
C LEU A 350 18.50 0.45 -16.14
N ILE A 351 18.41 0.42 -14.81
CA ILE A 351 17.88 -0.71 -14.07
C ILE A 351 16.75 -0.21 -13.18
N LEU A 352 15.57 -0.79 -13.36
CA LEU A 352 14.35 -0.46 -12.64
C LEU A 352 13.93 -1.62 -11.76
N PHE A 353 13.66 -1.34 -10.47
CA PHE A 353 13.07 -2.31 -9.55
C PHE A 353 11.56 -2.39 -9.71
N ASP A 354 10.93 -3.43 -9.14
CA ASP A 354 9.50 -3.72 -9.29
C ASP A 354 9.09 -3.87 -10.78
N GLY A 355 9.87 -4.65 -11.51
CA GLY A 355 9.77 -4.77 -12.97
C GLY A 355 8.58 -5.57 -13.49
N GLU A 356 7.85 -6.29 -12.63
CA GLU A 356 6.61 -7.00 -12.96
C GLU A 356 5.46 -6.08 -13.38
N ASP A 357 5.50 -4.81 -12.98
CA ASP A 357 4.48 -3.81 -13.32
C ASP A 357 4.46 -3.42 -14.81
N LEU A 358 5.30 -4.06 -15.65
CA LEU A 358 5.27 -3.84 -17.09
C LEU A 358 4.00 -4.38 -17.77
N SER A 359 3.20 -5.20 -17.07
CA SER A 359 2.15 -5.99 -17.71
C SER A 359 0.91 -5.18 -18.13
N ASP A 360 0.58 -4.07 -17.46
CA ASP A 360 -0.75 -3.46 -17.59
C ASP A 360 -0.83 -2.18 -18.42
N ASP A 361 0.19 -1.32 -18.45
CA ASP A 361 0.16 -0.13 -19.28
C ASP A 361 1.51 0.30 -19.88
N GLN A 362 2.55 -0.45 -19.61
CA GLN A 362 3.90 -0.28 -20.19
C GLN A 362 4.42 1.17 -20.21
N TYR A 363 4.00 2.01 -19.26
CA TYR A 363 4.35 3.43 -19.27
C TYR A 363 5.87 3.67 -19.23
N GLN A 364 6.62 2.76 -18.63
CA GLN A 364 8.08 2.81 -18.59
C GLN A 364 8.65 2.64 -19.99
N VAL A 365 8.12 1.67 -20.74
CA VAL A 365 8.53 1.38 -22.13
C VAL A 365 8.16 2.58 -23.01
N SER A 366 6.90 3.03 -22.99
CA SER A 366 6.46 4.21 -23.76
C SER A 366 7.26 5.46 -23.41
N THR A 367 7.64 5.62 -22.13
CA THR A 367 8.51 6.74 -21.73
C THR A 367 9.87 6.65 -22.36
N LEU A 368 10.50 5.47 -22.39
CA LEU A 368 11.80 5.26 -23.02
C LEU A 368 11.72 5.51 -24.53
N ASP A 369 10.72 4.93 -25.22
CA ASP A 369 10.50 5.13 -26.65
C ASP A 369 10.38 6.62 -26.98
N ASN A 370 9.50 7.34 -26.27
CA ASN A 370 9.25 8.76 -26.51
C ASN A 370 10.47 9.64 -26.22
N LEU A 371 11.20 9.37 -25.13
CA LEU A 371 12.38 10.16 -24.77
C LEU A 371 13.55 9.91 -25.70
N ILE A 372 13.79 8.65 -26.13
CA ILE A 372 14.83 8.29 -27.07
C ILE A 372 14.53 8.84 -28.46
N ALA A 373 13.30 8.63 -28.96
CA ALA A 373 12.88 9.11 -30.29
C ALA A 373 12.94 10.64 -30.40
N THR A 374 12.69 11.36 -29.29
CA THR A 374 12.76 12.83 -29.25
C THR A 374 14.14 13.35 -28.83
N TYR A 375 15.15 12.51 -28.74
CA TYR A 375 16.54 12.86 -28.37
C TYR A 375 16.66 13.58 -27.00
N LYS A 376 15.74 13.28 -26.08
CA LYS A 376 15.80 13.80 -24.71
C LYS A 376 16.81 13.05 -23.86
N ILE A 377 16.97 11.75 -24.13
CA ILE A 377 18.01 10.89 -23.55
C ILE A 377 18.72 10.12 -24.66
N PRO A 378 19.94 9.64 -24.45
CA PRO A 378 20.63 8.77 -25.39
C PRO A 378 19.89 7.43 -25.55
N PRO A 379 20.21 6.65 -26.59
CA PRO A 379 19.76 5.26 -26.66
C PRO A 379 20.09 4.52 -25.37
N THR A 380 19.09 3.89 -24.77
CA THR A 380 19.15 3.30 -23.42
C THR A 380 18.58 1.89 -23.46
N VAL A 381 19.34 0.92 -22.99
CA VAL A 381 18.84 -0.41 -22.65
C VAL A 381 18.33 -0.38 -21.22
N ALA A 382 17.14 -0.90 -20.99
CA ALA A 382 16.56 -0.94 -19.65
C ALA A 382 16.36 -2.38 -19.17
N VAL A 383 16.66 -2.61 -17.90
CA VAL A 383 16.48 -3.90 -17.23
C VAL A 383 15.43 -3.71 -16.13
N PHE A 384 14.34 -4.44 -16.24
CA PHE A 384 13.24 -4.43 -15.30
C PHE A 384 13.38 -5.66 -14.39
N VAL A 385 13.85 -5.44 -13.16
CA VAL A 385 14.11 -6.52 -12.20
C VAL A 385 12.81 -6.87 -11.50
N GLU A 386 12.32 -8.10 -11.73
CA GLU A 386 11.07 -8.58 -11.18
C GLU A 386 11.25 -9.07 -9.74
N ASN A 387 10.21 -8.95 -8.94
CA ASN A 387 10.20 -9.46 -7.58
C ASN A 387 9.97 -10.98 -7.56
N VAL A 388 10.75 -11.68 -6.79
CA VAL A 388 10.45 -13.08 -6.48
C VAL A 388 9.41 -13.12 -5.36
N PRO A 389 8.39 -14.00 -5.42
CA PRO A 389 7.36 -14.09 -4.40
C PRO A 389 7.91 -14.08 -2.97
N ARG A 390 7.36 -13.22 -2.12
CA ARG A 390 7.74 -13.01 -0.70
C ARG A 390 9.15 -12.44 -0.46
N ARG A 391 9.91 -12.06 -1.51
CA ARG A 391 11.27 -11.51 -1.36
C ARG A 391 11.34 -9.99 -1.57
N ARG A 392 10.33 -9.34 -2.07
CA ARG A 392 10.37 -7.90 -2.40
C ARG A 392 11.01 -7.03 -1.31
N LEU A 393 10.53 -7.15 -0.07
CA LEU A 393 11.09 -6.36 1.04
C LEU A 393 12.45 -6.89 1.52
N VAL A 394 12.69 -8.19 1.42
CA VAL A 394 14.01 -8.79 1.73
C VAL A 394 15.09 -8.25 0.80
N ASP A 395 14.77 -8.08 -0.47
CA ASP A 395 15.71 -7.61 -1.49
C ASP A 395 15.87 -6.08 -1.48
N LEU A 396 14.73 -5.36 -1.42
CA LEU A 396 14.73 -3.91 -1.64
C LEU A 396 15.02 -3.07 -0.37
N VAL A 397 15.00 -3.69 0.82
CA VAL A 397 15.23 -2.97 2.06
C VAL A 397 16.66 -3.24 2.58
N ALA A 398 17.59 -2.41 2.10
CA ALA A 398 19.01 -2.38 2.53
C ALA A 398 19.74 -3.75 2.51
N SER A 399 19.48 -4.58 1.50
CA SER A 399 20.07 -5.91 1.35
C SER A 399 21.44 -5.87 0.68
N ASN A 400 22.49 -6.23 1.41
CA ASN A 400 23.83 -6.40 0.86
C ASN A 400 23.89 -7.51 -0.20
N GLU A 401 23.21 -8.63 0.05
CA GLU A 401 23.11 -9.76 -0.86
C GLU A 401 22.49 -9.36 -2.21
N PHE A 402 21.42 -8.55 -2.17
CA PHE A 402 20.79 -8.03 -3.38
C PHE A 402 21.68 -7.01 -4.09
N ALA A 403 22.35 -6.11 -3.35
CA ALA A 403 23.29 -5.17 -3.95
C ALA A 403 24.47 -5.89 -4.66
N ASP A 404 25.02 -6.91 -4.04
CA ASP A 404 26.07 -7.74 -4.63
C ASP A 404 25.57 -8.51 -5.86
N PHE A 405 24.37 -9.08 -5.82
CA PHE A 405 23.75 -9.71 -6.99
C PHE A 405 23.66 -8.74 -8.17
N MET A 406 23.17 -7.52 -7.93
CA MET A 406 23.02 -6.50 -8.95
C MET A 406 24.36 -6.15 -9.62
N ALA A 407 25.40 -5.92 -8.81
CA ALA A 407 26.70 -5.45 -9.32
C ALA A 407 27.58 -6.58 -9.88
N LYS A 408 27.56 -7.76 -9.24
CA LYS A 408 28.51 -8.84 -9.51
C LYS A 408 27.95 -9.95 -10.41
N GLU A 409 26.61 -10.05 -10.53
CA GLU A 409 25.99 -11.07 -11.39
C GLU A 409 25.13 -10.45 -12.50
N LEU A 410 24.12 -9.63 -12.16
CA LEU A 410 23.17 -9.11 -13.16
C LEU A 410 23.84 -8.18 -14.17
N VAL A 411 24.56 -7.14 -13.71
CA VAL A 411 25.20 -6.18 -14.63
C VAL A 411 26.28 -6.82 -15.49
N PRO A 412 27.16 -7.70 -15.00
CA PRO A 412 28.08 -8.48 -15.85
C PRO A 412 27.35 -9.32 -16.89
N TRP A 413 26.24 -9.98 -16.51
CA TRP A 413 25.42 -10.76 -17.44
C TRP A 413 24.84 -9.88 -18.55
N ILE A 414 24.25 -8.72 -18.19
CA ILE A 414 23.71 -7.75 -19.16
C ILE A 414 24.81 -7.26 -20.11
N ARG A 415 25.99 -6.94 -19.62
CA ARG A 415 27.14 -6.48 -20.41
C ARG A 415 27.70 -7.55 -21.35
N SER A 416 27.49 -8.83 -21.07
CA SER A 416 27.90 -9.91 -21.96
C SER A 416 26.87 -10.23 -23.04
N HIS A 417 25.62 -9.84 -22.89
CA HIS A 417 24.53 -10.13 -23.83
C HIS A 417 24.07 -8.91 -24.63
N TYR A 418 24.28 -7.72 -24.10
CA TYR A 418 23.82 -6.46 -24.70
C TYR A 418 24.93 -5.42 -24.74
N ASN A 419 24.94 -4.63 -25.82
CA ASN A 419 25.87 -3.52 -25.99
C ASN A 419 25.49 -2.33 -25.11
N VAL A 420 25.95 -2.34 -23.88
CA VAL A 420 25.70 -1.30 -22.87
C VAL A 420 26.98 -0.73 -22.29
N THR A 421 26.88 0.47 -21.76
CA THR A 421 27.99 1.20 -21.19
C THR A 421 28.66 0.49 -20.01
N LYS A 422 29.97 0.74 -19.85
CA LYS A 422 30.72 0.43 -18.61
C LYS A 422 30.90 1.67 -17.72
N ASP A 423 30.51 2.86 -18.20
CA ASP A 423 30.63 4.09 -17.44
C ASP A 423 29.53 4.20 -16.39
N PRO A 424 29.86 4.26 -15.08
CA PRO A 424 28.89 4.45 -14.02
C PRO A 424 28.03 5.71 -14.21
N LYS A 425 28.57 6.77 -14.82
CA LYS A 425 27.85 8.00 -15.10
C LYS A 425 26.73 7.87 -16.14
N GLN A 426 26.67 6.74 -16.85
CA GLN A 426 25.61 6.39 -17.78
C GLN A 426 24.82 5.15 -17.33
N THR A 427 25.05 4.69 -16.09
CA THR A 427 24.31 3.61 -15.46
C THR A 427 23.40 4.19 -14.39
N VAL A 428 22.09 3.94 -14.50
CA VAL A 428 21.04 4.51 -13.65
C VAL A 428 20.30 3.40 -12.92
N LEU A 429 20.16 3.53 -11.61
CA LEU A 429 19.20 2.77 -10.80
C LEU A 429 17.92 3.59 -10.62
N SER A 430 16.77 2.97 -10.79
CA SER A 430 15.48 3.63 -10.58
C SER A 430 14.54 2.74 -9.77
N GLY A 431 13.78 3.37 -8.87
CA GLY A 431 12.75 2.69 -8.11
C GLY A 431 11.87 3.64 -7.32
N TYR A 432 10.77 3.11 -6.81
CA TYR A 432 9.82 3.85 -5.98
C TYR A 432 9.55 3.09 -4.67
N SER A 433 9.15 3.83 -3.62
CA SER A 433 8.84 3.24 -2.31
C SER A 433 10.06 2.48 -1.74
N ALA A 434 9.95 1.18 -1.47
CA ALA A 434 11.07 0.33 -1.07
C ALA A 434 12.15 0.26 -2.18
N GLY A 435 11.77 0.22 -3.47
CA GLY A 435 12.71 0.33 -4.59
C GLY A 435 13.44 1.68 -4.63
N GLY A 436 12.76 2.75 -4.18
CA GLY A 436 13.37 4.07 -4.00
C GLY A 436 14.41 4.12 -2.88
N LEU A 437 14.28 3.29 -1.86
CA LEU A 437 15.32 3.06 -0.84
C LEU A 437 16.45 2.18 -1.37
N ALA A 438 16.12 1.14 -2.15
CA ALA A 438 17.10 0.20 -2.70
C ALA A 438 18.10 0.87 -3.64
N GLY A 439 17.65 1.76 -4.52
CA GLY A 439 18.51 2.43 -5.50
C GLY A 439 19.71 3.13 -4.89
N PRO A 440 19.52 4.09 -3.97
CA PRO A 440 20.62 4.75 -3.27
C PRO A 440 21.50 3.79 -2.46
N PHE A 441 20.90 2.74 -1.85
CA PHE A 441 21.66 1.74 -1.09
C PHE A 441 22.57 0.91 -2.00
N VAL A 442 22.06 0.40 -3.12
CA VAL A 442 22.85 -0.36 -4.09
C VAL A 442 23.97 0.49 -4.68
N ALA A 443 23.70 1.77 -5.02
CA ALA A 443 24.72 2.68 -5.51
C ALA A 443 25.78 3.01 -4.44
N LEU A 444 25.37 3.12 -3.17
CA LEU A 444 26.30 3.32 -2.05
C LEU A 444 27.28 2.14 -1.88
N ARG A 445 26.80 0.91 -2.13
CA ARG A 445 27.61 -0.32 -2.00
C ARG A 445 28.51 -0.53 -3.21
N HIS A 446 28.08 -0.13 -4.42
CA HIS A 446 28.76 -0.35 -5.68
C HIS A 446 28.81 0.92 -6.56
N PRO A 447 29.46 2.01 -6.07
CA PRO A 447 29.55 3.27 -6.83
C PRO A 447 30.41 3.15 -8.11
N GLU A 448 31.24 2.13 -8.21
CA GLU A 448 32.03 1.79 -9.40
C GLU A 448 31.18 1.26 -10.56
N VAL A 449 29.95 0.82 -10.26
CA VAL A 449 28.98 0.32 -11.26
C VAL A 449 27.85 1.32 -11.48
N PHE A 450 27.33 1.92 -10.41
CA PHE A 450 26.12 2.74 -10.39
C PHE A 450 26.42 4.18 -10.00
N GLY A 451 26.46 5.07 -10.97
CA GLY A 451 26.76 6.48 -10.76
C GLY A 451 25.52 7.39 -10.75
N ASN A 452 24.32 6.86 -10.96
CA ASN A 452 23.09 7.66 -10.96
C ASN A 452 21.93 6.92 -10.29
N VAL A 453 21.12 7.67 -9.57
CA VAL A 453 19.96 7.15 -8.87
C VAL A 453 18.73 8.04 -9.10
N ILE A 454 17.63 7.44 -9.54
CA ILE A 454 16.28 8.00 -9.53
C ILE A 454 15.53 7.34 -8.39
N SER A 455 15.22 8.09 -7.35
CA SER A 455 14.43 7.59 -6.22
C SER A 455 13.13 8.38 -6.13
N LEU A 456 12.02 7.68 -6.34
CA LEU A 456 10.68 8.24 -6.31
C LEU A 456 9.96 7.78 -5.05
N SER A 457 9.62 8.72 -4.18
CA SER A 457 8.94 8.44 -2.92
C SER A 457 9.65 7.35 -2.09
N GLY A 458 10.98 7.44 -1.97
CA GLY A 458 11.81 6.44 -1.30
C GLY A 458 11.50 6.31 0.19
N ALA A 459 11.49 5.09 0.70
CA ALA A 459 11.18 4.78 2.11
C ALA A 459 12.36 5.11 3.05
N PHE A 460 12.89 6.33 2.99
CA PHE A 460 14.11 6.74 3.72
C PHE A 460 13.93 6.86 5.23
N TRP A 461 12.68 6.92 5.71
CA TRP A 461 12.34 6.85 7.12
C TRP A 461 12.69 5.50 7.77
N TRP A 462 12.96 4.47 6.96
CA TRP A 462 13.22 3.12 7.44
C TRP A 462 14.57 2.99 8.16
N SER A 463 14.60 2.15 9.22
CA SER A 463 15.81 1.67 9.88
C SER A 463 15.62 0.27 10.46
N PHE A 464 16.71 -0.46 10.73
CA PHE A 464 16.67 -1.79 11.37
C PHE A 464 16.10 -1.72 12.80
N GLU A 465 16.35 -0.63 13.50
CA GLU A 465 15.93 -0.42 14.88
C GLU A 465 14.44 -0.07 15.00
N HIS A 466 13.93 0.66 14.01
CA HIS A 466 12.58 1.21 14.05
C HIS A 466 11.51 0.28 13.46
N ASN A 467 11.88 -0.69 12.66
CA ASN A 467 10.95 -1.47 11.84
C ASN A 467 11.34 -2.96 11.74
N GLY A 468 11.45 -3.62 12.84
CA GLY A 468 11.22 -5.05 12.83
C GLY A 468 9.90 -5.44 12.14
N GLY A 469 9.09 -4.42 11.74
CA GLY A 469 7.76 -4.53 11.17
C GLY A 469 7.63 -4.58 9.65
N ILE A 470 8.48 -3.95 8.84
CA ILE A 470 8.31 -4.02 7.38
C ILE A 470 8.71 -5.38 6.82
N CYS A 471 9.78 -5.96 7.34
CA CYS A 471 10.21 -7.31 6.95
C CYS A 471 9.89 -8.37 8.00
N GLY A 472 9.56 -7.99 9.24
CA GLY A 472 9.41 -8.91 10.37
C GLY A 472 10.67 -9.77 10.57
N SER A 473 10.50 -11.01 11.01
CA SER A 473 11.57 -12.02 11.13
C SER A 473 12.22 -12.45 9.80
N ARG A 474 11.83 -11.82 8.69
CA ARG A 474 12.31 -12.16 7.33
C ARG A 474 13.42 -11.25 6.81
N CYS A 475 13.78 -10.19 7.52
CA CYS A 475 14.97 -9.41 7.16
C CYS A 475 16.23 -10.20 7.55
N PRO A 476 17.20 -10.39 6.63
CA PRO A 476 18.38 -11.23 6.86
C PRO A 476 19.25 -10.81 8.04
N GLU A 477 19.14 -9.57 8.49
CA GLU A 477 19.97 -8.99 9.57
C GLU A 477 19.16 -8.62 10.83
N SER A 478 17.85 -8.88 10.85
CA SER A 478 17.08 -8.78 12.09
C SER A 478 17.37 -10.01 12.95
N ASN A 479 18.33 -9.93 13.85
CA ASN A 479 18.71 -10.99 14.80
C ASN A 479 17.54 -11.49 15.68
N GLY A 480 16.45 -11.94 15.07
CA GLY A 480 15.31 -12.57 15.76
C GLY A 480 14.53 -11.66 16.73
N ARG A 481 14.82 -10.37 16.75
CA ARG A 481 14.02 -9.40 17.52
C ARG A 481 12.74 -9.09 16.74
N GLY A 482 11.77 -9.99 16.88
CA GLY A 482 10.38 -9.71 16.55
C GLY A 482 9.96 -8.47 17.32
N GLY A 483 9.45 -7.46 16.63
CA GLY A 483 8.96 -6.26 17.28
C GLY A 483 7.81 -6.60 18.23
N ASP A 484 8.09 -6.65 19.50
CA ASP A 484 7.14 -6.37 20.54
C ASP A 484 6.73 -4.91 20.33
N GLY A 485 5.44 -4.63 20.28
CA GLY A 485 4.85 -3.35 19.88
C GLY A 485 5.24 -2.12 20.72
N ASN A 486 6.39 -2.15 21.37
CA ASN A 486 6.97 -1.04 22.11
C ASN A 486 7.86 -0.24 21.13
N ARG A 487 7.24 0.71 20.42
CA ARG A 487 7.97 1.68 19.59
C ARG A 487 8.81 2.56 20.51
N ASP A 488 10.10 2.29 20.56
CA ASP A 488 11.02 3.29 21.07
C ASP A 488 11.06 4.47 20.08
N THR A 489 10.26 5.49 20.37
CA THR A 489 10.17 6.73 19.59
C THR A 489 11.43 7.58 19.70
N THR A 490 12.43 7.14 20.47
CA THR A 490 13.70 7.87 20.69
C THR A 490 14.79 7.48 19.69
N THR A 491 14.65 6.37 18.95
CA THR A 491 15.61 5.98 17.90
C THR A 491 15.27 6.64 16.58
N GLU A 492 16.14 7.52 16.12
CA GLU A 492 16.05 8.12 14.77
C GLU A 492 15.99 7.03 13.71
N GLY A 493 14.93 6.99 12.93
CA GLY A 493 14.87 6.30 11.65
C GLY A 493 16.03 6.74 10.73
N ASN A 494 15.87 6.55 9.43
CA ASN A 494 16.83 7.07 8.44
C ASN A 494 18.17 6.32 8.39
N PHE A 495 18.13 4.99 8.39
CA PHE A 495 19.32 4.15 8.24
C PHE A 495 20.25 4.62 7.10
N LEU A 496 19.69 4.89 5.92
CA LEU A 496 20.49 5.26 4.75
C LEU A 496 21.17 6.63 4.90
N VAL A 497 20.56 7.55 5.63
CA VAL A 497 21.18 8.86 5.94
C VAL A 497 22.44 8.65 6.77
N LYS A 498 22.38 7.81 7.80
CA LYS A 498 23.54 7.45 8.64
C LYS A 498 24.65 6.82 7.80
N GLU A 499 24.29 5.93 6.86
CA GLU A 499 25.25 5.29 5.96
C GLU A 499 25.99 6.30 5.04
N PHE A 500 25.27 7.28 4.50
CA PHE A 500 25.91 8.35 3.71
C PHE A 500 26.77 9.29 4.56
N LEU A 501 26.35 9.61 5.79
CA LEU A 501 27.13 10.44 6.71
C LEU A 501 28.48 9.78 7.08
N ALA A 502 28.48 8.48 7.35
CA ALA A 502 29.65 7.72 7.78
C ALA A 502 30.73 7.55 6.71
N ARG A 503 30.42 7.78 5.42
CA ARG A 503 31.34 7.53 4.29
C ARG A 503 31.83 8.83 3.64
N PRO A 504 33.01 8.82 2.99
CA PRO A 504 33.40 9.90 2.08
C PRO A 504 32.38 10.06 0.96
N LYS A 505 32.36 11.25 0.34
CA LYS A 505 31.55 11.49 -0.87
C LYS A 505 31.92 10.51 -1.97
N LEU A 506 30.92 9.87 -2.55
CA LEU A 506 31.04 8.95 -3.68
C LEU A 506 30.63 9.63 -5.00
N PRO A 507 31.06 9.11 -6.17
CA PRO A 507 30.75 9.74 -7.47
C PRO A 507 29.31 9.38 -7.95
N ILE A 508 28.31 9.66 -7.14
CA ILE A 508 26.89 9.35 -7.39
C ILE A 508 26.12 10.65 -7.57
N ARG A 509 25.19 10.68 -8.53
CA ARG A 509 24.23 11.76 -8.75
C ARG A 509 22.82 11.26 -8.43
N PHE A 510 21.99 12.13 -7.89
CA PHE A 510 20.66 11.80 -7.43
C PHE A 510 19.58 12.65 -8.07
N TYR A 511 18.50 12.01 -8.47
CA TYR A 511 17.19 12.61 -8.67
C TYR A 511 16.26 12.04 -7.60
N LEU A 512 15.81 12.89 -6.68
CA LEU A 512 14.93 12.51 -5.56
C LEU A 512 13.58 13.20 -5.74
N ALA A 513 12.48 12.46 -5.56
CA ALA A 513 11.16 13.05 -5.58
C ALA A 513 10.29 12.53 -4.44
N ALA A 514 9.44 13.42 -3.88
CA ALA A 514 8.43 13.04 -2.90
C ALA A 514 7.18 13.92 -3.03
N GLY A 515 6.02 13.35 -2.74
CA GLY A 515 4.73 14.00 -2.85
C GLY A 515 4.34 14.80 -1.61
N THR A 516 3.60 15.90 -1.81
CA THR A 516 3.09 16.73 -0.70
C THR A 516 2.07 15.99 0.18
N PHE A 517 1.48 14.90 -0.31
CA PHE A 517 0.53 14.07 0.44
C PHE A 517 1.19 12.85 1.11
N GLU A 518 2.53 12.76 1.07
CA GLU A 518 3.32 11.69 1.66
C GLU A 518 3.94 12.12 3.01
N TYR A 519 3.32 13.06 3.67
CA TYR A 519 3.73 13.50 4.99
C TYR A 519 3.18 12.56 6.03
N ASP A 520 2.72 12.15 6.74
CA ASP A 520 2.30 11.21 7.78
C ASP A 520 1.51 9.99 7.24
N ARG A 521 2.10 8.82 7.39
CA ARG A 521 1.42 7.53 7.23
C ARG A 521 1.45 6.77 8.55
N ASN A 522 0.37 6.83 9.32
CA ASN A 522 0.14 6.02 10.53
C ASN A 522 0.62 6.58 11.87
N GLY A 523 0.90 7.87 12.03
CA GLY A 523 1.29 8.42 13.34
C GLY A 523 2.53 7.75 13.95
N GLY A 524 3.40 7.19 13.13
CA GLY A 524 4.51 6.35 13.52
C GLY A 524 5.85 6.69 12.87
N GLY A 525 6.12 7.97 12.61
CA GLY A 525 7.46 8.44 12.30
C GLY A 525 8.06 8.00 10.96
N GLY A 526 7.24 7.54 10.00
CA GLY A 526 7.71 7.08 8.72
C GLY A 526 7.27 7.98 7.57
N GLU A 527 7.72 9.22 7.56
CA GLU A 527 7.30 10.21 6.58
C GLU A 527 8.19 10.16 5.34
N ILE A 528 7.62 9.74 4.22
CA ILE A 528 8.35 9.67 2.95
C ILE A 528 8.83 11.06 2.53
N LEU A 529 7.97 12.07 2.67
CA LEU A 529 8.32 13.45 2.32
C LEU A 529 9.48 13.97 3.18
N GLU A 530 9.39 13.83 4.50
CA GLU A 530 10.41 14.32 5.42
C GLU A 530 11.69 13.46 5.35
N GLY A 531 11.58 12.15 5.25
CA GLY A 531 12.72 11.27 5.05
C GLY A 531 13.48 11.58 3.75
N THR A 532 12.75 11.91 2.66
CA THR A 532 13.37 12.33 1.40
C THR A 532 14.05 13.69 1.51
N ARG A 533 13.43 14.65 2.21
CA ARG A 533 14.03 15.97 2.49
C ARG A 533 15.29 15.83 3.33
N HIS A 534 15.25 15.02 4.38
CA HIS A 534 16.41 14.76 5.23
C HIS A 534 17.56 14.15 4.43
N LEU A 535 17.33 13.10 3.65
CA LEU A 535 18.37 12.54 2.79
C LEU A 535 18.91 13.56 1.80
N ARG A 536 18.04 14.35 1.14
CA ARG A 536 18.46 15.44 0.24
C ARG A 536 19.43 16.39 0.93
N ASP A 537 19.08 16.87 2.12
CA ASP A 537 19.85 17.90 2.82
C ASP A 537 21.24 17.36 3.24
N VAL A 538 21.28 16.12 3.70
CA VAL A 538 22.56 15.45 4.02
C VAL A 538 23.41 15.25 2.76
N LEU A 539 22.85 14.79 1.66
CA LEU A 539 23.57 14.62 0.41
C LEU A 539 24.11 15.97 -0.13
N LEU A 540 23.30 17.04 -0.08
CA LEU A 540 23.72 18.37 -0.47
C LEU A 540 24.85 18.90 0.42
N ALA A 541 24.74 18.75 1.74
CA ALA A 541 25.77 19.14 2.71
C ALA A 541 27.10 18.39 2.47
N LYS A 542 27.05 17.15 2.00
CA LYS A 542 28.23 16.37 1.59
C LYS A 542 28.72 16.69 0.17
N GLY A 543 28.09 17.63 -0.53
CA GLY A 543 28.49 18.11 -1.86
C GLY A 543 28.09 17.16 -3.00
N TYR A 544 27.12 16.26 -2.82
CA TYR A 544 26.57 15.46 -3.93
C TYR A 544 25.77 16.33 -4.90
N GLN A 545 25.69 15.91 -6.16
CA GLN A 545 24.76 16.48 -7.13
C GLN A 545 23.37 15.86 -6.90
N VAL A 546 22.44 16.68 -6.39
CA VAL A 546 21.07 16.26 -6.09
C VAL A 546 20.09 17.17 -6.83
N HIS A 547 19.24 16.59 -7.65
CA HIS A 547 18.02 17.24 -8.11
C HIS A 547 16.87 16.75 -7.25
N TYR A 548 16.16 17.67 -6.62
CA TYR A 548 15.01 17.36 -5.77
C TYR A 548 13.73 17.93 -6.36
N GLN A 549 12.71 17.09 -6.51
CA GLN A 549 11.39 17.48 -7.01
C GLN A 549 10.33 17.16 -5.96
N GLN A 550 9.76 18.18 -5.34
CA GLN A 550 8.53 18.03 -4.59
C GLN A 550 7.34 18.20 -5.53
N PHE A 551 6.40 17.25 -5.53
CA PHE A 551 5.25 17.29 -6.42
C PHE A 551 3.94 17.30 -5.63
N VAL A 552 2.88 17.85 -6.26
CA VAL A 552 1.53 17.83 -5.67
C VAL A 552 0.86 16.50 -6.00
N GLY A 553 0.96 15.56 -5.09
CA GLY A 553 0.48 14.19 -5.26
C GLY A 553 0.86 13.32 -4.07
N GLY A 554 0.50 12.05 -4.13
CA GLY A 554 0.73 11.06 -3.08
C GLY A 554 1.48 9.83 -3.58
N HIS A 555 1.41 8.75 -2.80
CA HIS A 555 2.14 7.51 -3.01
C HIS A 555 1.42 6.61 -4.01
N ASP A 556 1.50 6.93 -5.28
CA ASP A 556 0.86 6.16 -6.35
C ASP A 556 1.64 6.15 -7.66
N GLY A 557 1.41 5.11 -8.47
CA GLY A 557 2.05 4.91 -9.76
C GLY A 557 1.77 6.05 -10.76
N LEU A 558 0.60 6.71 -10.66
CA LEU A 558 0.25 7.82 -11.52
C LEU A 558 1.17 9.04 -11.29
N SER A 559 1.54 9.28 -10.03
CA SER A 559 2.48 10.34 -9.65
C SER A 559 3.89 10.04 -10.17
N TRP A 560 4.34 8.79 -10.09
CA TRP A 560 5.70 8.40 -10.45
C TRP A 560 5.97 8.39 -11.95
N ARG A 561 4.97 8.17 -12.80
CA ARG A 561 5.13 8.12 -14.28
C ARG A 561 5.84 9.33 -14.86
N ARG A 562 5.44 10.53 -14.43
CA ARG A 562 6.08 11.77 -14.87
C ARG A 562 7.50 11.90 -14.33
N LEU A 563 7.64 11.64 -13.04
CA LEU A 563 8.90 11.84 -12.32
C LEU A 563 9.99 10.90 -12.81
N PHE A 564 9.61 9.71 -13.29
CA PHE A 564 10.51 8.79 -13.95
C PHE A 564 11.10 9.41 -15.22
N ALA A 565 10.27 10.00 -16.09
CA ALA A 565 10.73 10.69 -17.27
C ALA A 565 11.63 11.90 -16.94
N ASP A 566 11.21 12.74 -15.98
CA ASP A 566 11.96 13.91 -15.54
C ASP A 566 13.33 13.50 -14.94
N GLY A 567 13.38 12.41 -14.18
CA GLY A 567 14.62 11.84 -13.63
C GLY A 567 15.58 11.37 -14.72
N LEU A 568 15.08 10.65 -15.72
CA LEU A 568 15.89 10.19 -16.87
C LEU A 568 16.46 11.39 -17.65
N VAL A 569 15.64 12.40 -17.93
CA VAL A 569 16.10 13.61 -18.63
C VAL A 569 17.12 14.38 -17.80
N ASN A 570 16.96 14.44 -16.48
CA ASN A 570 17.89 15.11 -15.59
C ASN A 570 19.26 14.42 -15.54
N LEU A 571 19.30 13.11 -15.47
CA LEU A 571 20.53 12.34 -15.25
C LEU A 571 21.23 11.91 -16.55
N LEU A 572 20.46 11.57 -17.59
CA LEU A 572 20.96 11.10 -18.87
C LEU A 572 20.82 12.12 -20.00
N GLY A 573 20.00 13.17 -19.79
CA GLY A 573 19.72 14.15 -20.84
C GLY A 573 20.99 14.80 -21.39
N GLN A 574 21.10 14.84 -22.70
CA GLN A 574 22.23 15.50 -23.39
C GLN A 574 22.04 17.01 -23.33
N LYS A 575 23.08 17.74 -22.94
CA LYS A 575 23.17 19.17 -23.21
C LYS A 575 23.28 19.35 -24.73
N ILE A 576 22.18 19.56 -25.41
CA ILE A 576 22.18 19.83 -26.86
C ILE A 576 22.91 21.17 -27.05
N ALA A 577 24.08 21.12 -27.66
CA ALA A 577 24.78 22.34 -28.07
C ALA A 577 23.90 23.13 -29.05
N GLY A 578 23.91 24.49 -28.93
CA GLY A 578 22.91 25.36 -29.59
C GLY A 578 22.69 25.20 -31.09
N GLY A 579 23.65 24.60 -31.83
CA GLY A 579 23.51 24.29 -33.28
C GLY A 579 22.62 23.10 -33.60
N GLN A 580 22.57 22.08 -32.75
CA GLN A 580 21.72 20.91 -32.95
C GLN A 580 20.24 21.15 -32.60
N ARG A 581 19.95 22.18 -31.75
CA ARG A 581 18.56 22.59 -31.48
C ARG A 581 17.82 23.05 -32.72
N LYS A 582 18.51 23.68 -33.67
CA LYS A 582 17.89 24.17 -34.91
C LYS A 582 17.56 23.02 -35.85
N GLN A 583 18.52 22.10 -36.07
CA GLN A 583 18.30 20.91 -36.91
C GLN A 583 17.23 19.96 -36.35
N ASN A 584 17.18 19.77 -35.04
CA ASN A 584 16.20 18.91 -34.40
C ASN A 584 14.78 19.54 -34.39
N ARG A 585 14.67 20.87 -34.30
CA ARG A 585 13.39 21.58 -34.48
C ARG A 585 12.86 21.45 -35.90
N GLU A 586 13.72 21.53 -36.91
CA GLU A 586 13.35 21.41 -38.31
C GLU A 586 12.93 19.96 -38.66
N ARG A 587 13.60 18.93 -38.12
CA ARG A 587 13.22 17.52 -38.25
C ARG A 587 11.92 17.20 -37.53
N SER A 588 11.71 17.72 -36.32
CA SER A 588 10.46 17.52 -35.56
C SER A 588 9.26 18.27 -36.17
N ALA A 589 9.49 19.41 -36.83
CA ALA A 589 8.43 20.11 -37.58
C ALA A 589 8.03 19.39 -38.87
N ALA A 590 8.99 18.73 -39.54
CA ALA A 590 8.75 17.95 -40.75
C ALA A 590 8.00 16.62 -40.51
N GLN A 591 7.95 16.14 -39.24
CA GLN A 591 7.29 14.90 -38.83
C GLN A 591 5.92 15.11 -38.16
N ARG A 592 5.39 16.32 -38.09
CA ARG A 592 4.02 16.54 -37.59
C ARG A 592 3.02 16.20 -38.70
N PRO A 593 2.08 15.26 -38.50
CA PRO A 593 0.94 15.12 -39.38
C PRO A 593 0.16 16.44 -39.37
N GLY A 594 -0.29 16.88 -40.56
CA GLY A 594 -1.14 18.05 -40.74
C GLY A 594 -2.44 17.93 -39.92
N PRO A 595 -3.09 19.05 -39.64
CA PRO A 595 -4.34 19.05 -38.89
C PRO A 595 -5.43 18.32 -39.67
N HIS A 596 -5.91 17.22 -39.09
CA HIS A 596 -7.20 16.63 -39.43
C HIS A 596 -8.13 16.74 -38.23
#